data_531d93a365fae1ee0137080762607d25
#
_entry.id   531d93a365fae1ee0137080762607d25
#
_cell.length_a   1.000
_cell.length_b   1.000
_cell.length_c   1.000
_cell.angle_alpha   90.00
_cell.angle_beta   90.00
_cell.angle_gamma   90.00
#
_symmetry.space_group_name_H-M   'P 1'
#
loop_
_entity.id
_entity.type
_entity.pdbx_description
1 polymer ?
#
loop_
_entity_poly.entity_id
_entity_poly.type
_entity_poly.pdbx_seq_one_letter_code
_entity_poly.pdbx_strand_id
1 'polypeptide(L)'
;MSDAVKRQSIREICGTIRHLDAARARALVAAVSRPCGFDGPGSEDKVVAETRGGVTLRCGVAADDVACWKTNLHLHGLLRLPLSVARELATHPGNLYLDKVASITEAVAETLSQHAGGCLSLDNLRAISWRAAGLLGSHAGDLSLNGLASLPRTVALGLAQHTGELWLNGLAELEPSSAAMIARHRGHLHLNGLTSLSPRVATHLADCRGRLHLHRVARLSNEAAAAFGGRTGHLCLPGVVRLSPRQADSLSRHRGALHLDHLGLDDATAEALGRHHGSLYVGVSDDVGTPRLEALVRHQGPLEIAGLTRLDEPQARVLASQAGPRGLAGLSCLFIDTVRHISPAVASILATHTGGGLCLTAIQGIGPDVARELVRHPILCLDSLARLTDEVAAVLATHAGSTLSLRGLRDASPRAIAMLKATPSVELPPRLATPSDCGVSAGPGSPHPAPGTGLHGDALTRVLRAIAKQGELVLRGAVDREGDSP
;
A
#
# COMPACT_ATOMS: atom_id res chain seq x y z
N MET A 1 2.59 50.89 1.65
CA MET A 1 1.88 49.85 2.40
C MET A 1 1.94 48.59 1.52
N SER A 2 2.81 47.65 1.84
CA SER A 2 3.06 46.49 0.99
C SER A 2 1.99 45.43 1.25
N ASP A 3 1.19 45.13 0.21
CA ASP A 3 0.28 44.00 0.19
C ASP A 3 1.08 42.69 0.17
N ALA A 4 1.38 42.17 1.35
CA ALA A 4 1.80 40.80 1.51
C ALA A 4 0.56 39.92 1.27
N VAL A 5 0.24 39.66 0.00
CA VAL A 5 -0.73 38.61 -0.36
C VAL A 5 -0.17 37.31 0.16
N LYS A 6 -0.75 36.77 1.23
CA LYS A 6 -0.43 35.46 1.79
C LYS A 6 -0.54 34.42 0.67
N ARG A 7 0.57 33.83 0.31
CA ARG A 7 0.62 32.66 -0.61
C ARG A 7 -0.12 31.51 0.06
N GLN A 8 -1.38 31.29 -0.31
CA GLN A 8 -2.16 30.15 0.14
C GLN A 8 -1.97 29.00 -0.83
N SER A 9 -1.69 27.80 -0.30
CA SER A 9 -1.63 26.59 -1.11
C SER A 9 -3.04 26.27 -1.69
N ILE A 10 -3.09 25.56 -2.82
CA ILE A 10 -4.36 25.07 -3.41
C ILE A 10 -5.19 24.31 -2.36
N ARG A 11 -4.54 23.54 -1.50
CA ARG A 11 -5.16 22.78 -0.40
C ARG A 11 -5.87 23.71 0.60
N GLU A 12 -5.24 24.84 0.97
CA GLU A 12 -5.84 25.83 1.88
C GLU A 12 -7.00 26.53 1.22
N ILE A 13 -6.89 26.91 -0.06
CA ILE A 13 -7.97 27.54 -0.82
C ILE A 13 -9.16 26.61 -0.96
N CYS A 14 -8.96 25.35 -1.36
CA CYS A 14 -10.01 24.34 -1.46
C CYS A 14 -10.66 24.04 -0.11
N GLY A 15 -9.90 24.09 0.99
CA GLY A 15 -10.40 23.93 2.36
C GLY A 15 -11.30 25.07 2.83
N THR A 16 -11.22 26.27 2.25
CA THR A 16 -12.02 27.45 2.62
C THR A 16 -13.31 27.60 1.80
N ILE A 17 -13.46 26.88 0.68
CA ILE A 17 -14.63 26.97 -0.19
C ILE A 17 -15.84 26.30 0.48
N ARG A 18 -16.75 27.10 1.02
CA ARG A 18 -18.02 26.63 1.63
C ARG A 18 -19.19 26.59 0.65
N HIS A 19 -19.16 27.46 -0.35
CA HIS A 19 -20.19 27.60 -1.38
C HIS A 19 -19.55 27.65 -2.75
N LEU A 20 -20.03 26.79 -3.64
CA LEU A 20 -19.55 26.68 -5.01
C LEU A 20 -20.74 26.73 -5.95
N ASP A 21 -20.65 27.52 -7.00
CA ASP A 21 -21.57 27.52 -8.13
C ASP A 21 -20.99 26.73 -9.32
N ALA A 22 -21.79 26.41 -10.31
CA ALA A 22 -21.37 25.63 -11.45
C ALA A 22 -20.24 26.28 -12.28
N ALA A 23 -20.26 27.62 -12.42
CA ALA A 23 -19.23 28.33 -13.17
C ALA A 23 -17.86 28.26 -12.48
N ARG A 24 -17.84 28.45 -11.16
CA ARG A 24 -16.64 28.32 -10.34
C ARG A 24 -16.15 26.87 -10.27
N ALA A 25 -17.07 25.90 -10.20
CA ALA A 25 -16.71 24.47 -10.23
C ALA A 25 -16.02 24.10 -11.55
N ARG A 26 -16.60 24.55 -12.68
CA ARG A 26 -15.99 24.34 -14.01
C ARG A 26 -14.62 24.99 -14.12
N ALA A 27 -14.46 26.23 -13.66
CA ALA A 27 -13.18 26.91 -13.67
C ALA A 27 -12.13 26.21 -12.80
N LEU A 28 -12.54 25.69 -11.64
CA LEU A 28 -11.68 24.96 -10.73
C LEU A 28 -11.20 23.62 -11.35
N VAL A 29 -12.12 22.84 -11.91
CA VAL A 29 -11.78 21.59 -12.62
C VAL A 29 -10.84 21.88 -13.79
N ALA A 30 -11.12 22.91 -14.60
CA ALA A 30 -10.26 23.29 -15.72
C ALA A 30 -8.86 23.72 -15.28
N ALA A 31 -8.75 24.42 -14.14
CA ALA A 31 -7.46 24.85 -13.59
C ALA A 31 -6.62 23.67 -13.09
N VAL A 32 -7.24 22.70 -12.40
CA VAL A 32 -6.55 21.53 -11.84
C VAL A 32 -6.20 20.49 -12.91
N SER A 33 -7.00 20.41 -13.99
CA SER A 33 -6.81 19.42 -15.08
C SER A 33 -5.80 19.85 -16.15
N ARG A 34 -5.36 21.12 -16.18
CA ARG A 34 -4.37 21.58 -17.18
C ARG A 34 -2.99 20.99 -16.89
N PRO A 35 -2.29 20.41 -17.89
CA PRO A 35 -0.90 20.05 -17.74
C PRO A 35 -0.08 21.34 -17.53
N CYS A 36 0.65 21.46 -16.42
CA CYS A 36 1.64 22.50 -16.25
C CYS A 36 2.73 22.25 -17.30
N GLY A 37 2.88 23.13 -18.30
CA GLY A 37 4.02 23.14 -19.20
C GLY A 37 5.28 23.38 -18.36
N PHE A 38 6.14 22.42 -18.28
CA PHE A 38 7.48 22.55 -17.71
C PHE A 38 8.38 23.18 -18.77
N ASP A 39 8.61 24.48 -18.68
CA ASP A 39 9.70 25.16 -19.36
C ASP A 39 10.81 25.42 -18.33
N GLY A 40 11.82 24.54 -18.31
CA GLY A 40 13.15 24.74 -17.74
C GLY A 40 13.32 25.01 -16.25
N PRO A 41 14.53 24.74 -15.71
CA PRO A 41 14.87 25.09 -14.34
C PRO A 41 15.02 26.63 -14.20
N GLY A 42 14.13 27.25 -13.43
CA GLY A 42 14.23 28.67 -13.08
C GLY A 42 12.94 29.50 -13.09
N SER A 43 11.77 28.92 -13.36
CA SER A 43 10.51 29.69 -13.30
C SER A 43 9.88 29.60 -11.91
N GLU A 44 10.31 30.49 -11.03
CA GLU A 44 9.57 30.82 -9.82
C GLU A 44 8.20 31.44 -10.21
N ASP A 45 7.10 30.91 -9.62
CA ASP A 45 5.77 31.51 -9.62
C ASP A 45 5.03 31.67 -10.97
N LYS A 46 4.59 30.58 -11.61
CA LYS A 46 3.58 30.69 -12.66
C LYS A 46 2.15 30.62 -12.09
N VAL A 47 1.35 31.65 -12.39
CA VAL A 47 -0.10 31.69 -12.15
C VAL A 47 -0.77 30.61 -12.99
N VAL A 48 -1.45 29.65 -12.35
CA VAL A 48 -2.05 28.50 -13.04
C VAL A 48 -3.41 28.83 -13.66
N ALA A 49 -4.15 29.79 -13.15
CA ALA A 49 -5.34 30.38 -13.76
C ALA A 49 -5.77 31.65 -13.05
N GLU A 50 -6.14 32.71 -13.81
CA GLU A 50 -6.99 33.79 -13.35
C GLU A 50 -8.45 33.43 -13.64
N THR A 51 -9.27 33.27 -12.60
CA THR A 51 -10.71 33.15 -12.77
C THR A 51 -11.38 34.51 -12.64
N ARG A 52 -12.28 34.87 -13.58
CA ARG A 52 -13.19 36.02 -13.43
C ARG A 52 -14.05 35.80 -12.17
N GLY A 53 -13.62 36.32 -11.05
CA GLY A 53 -14.27 36.17 -9.75
C GLY A 53 -13.28 36.19 -8.57
N GLY A 54 -12.03 36.55 -8.81
CA GLY A 54 -11.06 36.90 -7.76
C GLY A 54 -10.35 35.72 -7.05
N VAL A 55 -10.37 34.52 -7.61
CA VAL A 55 -9.56 33.41 -7.09
C VAL A 55 -8.37 33.17 -8.03
N THR A 56 -7.20 33.58 -7.58
CA THR A 56 -5.94 33.31 -8.28
C THR A 56 -5.30 32.09 -7.67
N LEU A 57 -5.18 31.02 -8.45
CA LEU A 57 -4.49 29.78 -8.04
C LEU A 57 -3.01 29.87 -8.48
N ARG A 58 -2.10 29.87 -7.52
CA ARG A 58 -0.66 29.80 -7.77
C ARG A 58 -0.12 28.44 -7.38
N CYS A 59 0.61 27.82 -8.27
CA CYS A 59 1.32 26.55 -8.00
C CYS A 59 2.77 26.87 -7.61
N GLY A 60 3.05 26.82 -6.32
CA GLY A 60 4.42 26.93 -5.78
C GLY A 60 4.73 25.67 -5.00
N VAL A 61 5.12 24.56 -5.68
CA VAL A 61 5.45 23.28 -5.03
C VAL A 61 6.72 22.73 -5.64
N ALA A 62 7.59 22.18 -4.80
CA ALA A 62 8.80 21.51 -5.23
C ALA A 62 8.49 20.36 -6.21
N ALA A 63 9.36 20.15 -7.17
CA ALA A 63 9.15 19.26 -8.31
C ALA A 63 8.79 17.80 -7.94
N ASP A 64 9.10 17.36 -6.71
CA ASP A 64 8.87 15.99 -6.23
C ASP A 64 7.41 15.73 -5.80
N ASP A 65 6.65 16.80 -5.46
CA ASP A 65 5.23 16.71 -5.06
C ASP A 65 4.25 16.93 -6.22
N VAL A 66 4.72 17.37 -7.39
CA VAL A 66 3.89 17.81 -8.51
C VAL A 66 3.08 16.68 -9.15
N ALA A 67 3.59 15.45 -9.16
CA ALA A 67 2.88 14.30 -9.74
C ALA A 67 1.61 13.93 -8.97
N CYS A 68 1.58 14.20 -7.66
CA CYS A 68 0.46 13.84 -6.78
C CYS A 68 -0.69 14.85 -6.81
N TRP A 69 -0.42 16.12 -7.09
CA TRP A 69 -1.40 17.23 -7.00
C TRP A 69 -2.24 17.43 -8.27
N LYS A 70 -1.72 17.02 -9.43
CA LYS A 70 -2.44 17.16 -10.71
C LYS A 70 -3.70 16.31 -10.79
N THR A 71 -3.86 15.33 -9.88
CA THR A 71 -4.93 14.34 -9.93
C THR A 71 -5.89 14.39 -8.76
N ASN A 72 -5.71 15.28 -7.77
CA ASN A 72 -6.51 15.30 -6.55
C ASN A 72 -7.21 16.64 -6.36
N LEU A 73 -8.53 16.64 -6.29
CA LEU A 73 -9.34 17.82 -5.97
C LEU A 73 -9.99 17.65 -4.58
N HIS A 74 -9.50 18.44 -3.61
CA HIS A 74 -9.96 18.40 -2.23
C HIS A 74 -10.89 19.57 -1.93
N LEU A 75 -12.18 19.36 -1.72
CA LEU A 75 -13.18 20.36 -1.39
C LEU A 75 -13.70 20.20 0.04
N HIS A 76 -12.78 20.18 1.01
CA HIS A 76 -13.09 19.97 2.44
C HIS A 76 -13.95 21.10 3.06
N GLY A 77 -14.15 22.23 2.38
CA GLY A 77 -15.05 23.30 2.82
C GLY A 77 -16.49 23.15 2.35
N LEU A 78 -16.75 22.31 1.34
CA LEU A 78 -18.06 22.21 0.67
C LEU A 78 -19.04 21.39 1.50
N LEU A 79 -20.06 22.05 2.07
CA LEU A 79 -21.05 21.42 2.96
C LEU A 79 -22.27 20.87 2.21
N ARG A 80 -22.61 21.44 1.05
CA ARG A 80 -23.75 21.05 0.22
C ARG A 80 -23.30 20.93 -1.23
N LEU A 81 -23.82 19.95 -1.92
CA LEU A 81 -23.49 19.67 -3.31
C LEU A 81 -24.75 19.79 -4.19
N PRO A 82 -25.01 20.96 -4.79
CA PRO A 82 -26.06 21.12 -5.79
C PRO A 82 -25.79 20.28 -7.04
N LEU A 83 -26.83 19.82 -7.72
CA LEU A 83 -26.70 18.99 -8.92
C LEU A 83 -25.88 19.68 -10.03
N SER A 84 -26.05 20.99 -10.21
CA SER A 84 -25.29 21.76 -11.20
C SER A 84 -23.78 21.76 -10.91
N VAL A 85 -23.39 21.79 -9.63
CA VAL A 85 -21.99 21.70 -9.20
C VAL A 85 -21.48 20.28 -9.34
N ALA A 86 -22.28 19.28 -8.96
CA ALA A 86 -21.91 17.86 -9.11
C ALA A 86 -21.58 17.50 -10.56
N ARG A 87 -22.36 18.03 -11.53
CA ARG A 87 -22.11 17.81 -12.97
C ARG A 87 -20.74 18.31 -13.41
N GLU A 88 -20.34 19.49 -12.95
CA GLU A 88 -19.02 20.03 -13.29
C GLU A 88 -17.89 19.24 -12.59
N LEU A 89 -18.05 18.91 -11.31
CA LEU A 89 -17.05 18.16 -10.55
C LEU A 89 -16.88 16.73 -11.06
N ALA A 90 -17.96 16.09 -11.53
CA ALA A 90 -17.90 14.75 -12.09
C ALA A 90 -17.05 14.65 -13.37
N THR A 91 -16.76 15.77 -14.04
CA THR A 91 -15.85 15.82 -15.20
C THR A 91 -14.37 15.83 -14.80
N HIS A 92 -14.06 15.93 -13.50
CA HIS A 92 -12.67 15.92 -13.02
C HIS A 92 -12.01 14.56 -13.29
N PRO A 93 -10.82 14.50 -13.94
CA PRO A 93 -10.20 13.23 -14.32
C PRO A 93 -9.41 12.56 -13.19
N GLY A 94 -9.25 13.22 -12.03
CA GLY A 94 -8.48 12.71 -10.88
C GLY A 94 -9.37 12.34 -9.70
N ASN A 95 -8.77 12.24 -8.51
CA ASN A 95 -9.51 11.93 -7.28
C ASN A 95 -10.33 13.12 -6.81
N LEU A 96 -11.55 12.89 -6.35
CA LEU A 96 -12.49 13.91 -5.88
C LEU A 96 -12.85 13.67 -4.40
N TYR A 97 -12.43 14.61 -3.54
CA TYR A 97 -12.67 14.53 -2.09
C TYR A 97 -13.70 15.56 -1.65
N LEU A 98 -14.89 15.07 -1.27
CA LEU A 98 -16.05 15.85 -0.85
C LEU A 98 -16.44 15.58 0.61
N ASP A 99 -15.44 15.45 1.48
CA ASP A 99 -15.53 14.87 2.83
C ASP A 99 -16.33 15.74 3.84
N LYS A 100 -16.89 16.87 3.44
CA LYS A 100 -17.79 17.67 4.29
C LYS A 100 -19.22 17.70 3.80
N VAL A 101 -19.52 17.11 2.64
CA VAL A 101 -20.88 16.96 2.14
C VAL A 101 -21.64 16.00 3.04
N ALA A 102 -22.67 16.49 3.73
CA ALA A 102 -23.40 15.72 4.73
C ALA A 102 -24.57 14.89 4.15
N SER A 103 -25.05 15.24 2.97
CA SER A 103 -26.13 14.54 2.28
C SER A 103 -26.07 14.78 0.78
N ILE A 104 -26.54 13.79 0.00
CA ILE A 104 -26.70 13.88 -1.44
C ILE A 104 -28.09 13.37 -1.86
N THR A 105 -28.59 13.91 -2.96
CA THR A 105 -29.81 13.41 -3.61
C THR A 105 -29.48 12.26 -4.55
N GLU A 106 -30.48 11.50 -4.99
CA GLU A 106 -30.30 10.41 -5.98
C GLU A 106 -29.73 10.97 -7.30
N ALA A 107 -30.19 12.14 -7.75
CA ALA A 107 -29.66 12.78 -8.96
C ALA A 107 -28.18 13.19 -8.83
N VAL A 108 -27.75 13.60 -7.64
CA VAL A 108 -26.33 13.88 -7.37
C VAL A 108 -25.52 12.57 -7.34
N ALA A 109 -26.04 11.54 -6.71
CA ALA A 109 -25.41 10.20 -6.69
C ALA A 109 -25.23 9.64 -8.12
N GLU A 110 -26.27 9.76 -8.98
CA GLU A 110 -26.22 9.38 -10.39
C GLU A 110 -25.14 10.17 -11.14
N THR A 111 -25.09 11.47 -10.92
CA THR A 111 -24.07 12.31 -11.55
C THR A 111 -22.64 11.94 -11.09
N LEU A 112 -22.45 11.75 -9.79
CA LEU A 112 -21.13 11.37 -9.24
C LEU A 112 -20.72 9.94 -9.64
N SER A 113 -21.66 9.05 -9.91
CA SER A 113 -21.32 7.70 -10.41
C SER A 113 -20.67 7.73 -11.79
N GLN A 114 -20.89 8.80 -12.56
CA GLN A 114 -20.26 9.03 -13.87
C GLN A 114 -18.87 9.67 -13.76
N HIS A 115 -18.39 9.97 -12.56
CA HIS A 115 -17.05 10.49 -12.36
C HIS A 115 -16.02 9.48 -12.86
N ALA A 116 -15.25 9.88 -13.88
CA ALA A 116 -14.30 9.01 -14.56
C ALA A 116 -12.92 8.95 -13.87
N GLY A 117 -12.74 9.70 -12.78
CA GLY A 117 -11.50 9.74 -12.01
C GLY A 117 -11.28 8.54 -11.12
N GLY A 118 -10.22 8.58 -10.34
CA GLY A 118 -9.82 7.49 -9.43
C GLY A 118 -10.76 7.35 -8.23
N CYS A 119 -10.46 8.02 -7.13
CA CYS A 119 -11.23 7.92 -5.88
C CYS A 119 -12.31 9.00 -5.79
N LEU A 120 -13.50 8.59 -5.38
CA LEU A 120 -14.59 9.48 -4.93
C LEU A 120 -14.77 9.33 -3.42
N SER A 121 -14.48 10.40 -2.67
CA SER A 121 -14.64 10.41 -1.22
C SER A 121 -15.81 11.28 -0.77
N LEU A 122 -16.70 10.68 0.06
CA LEU A 122 -17.90 11.27 0.62
C LEU A 122 -18.00 10.94 2.12
N ASP A 123 -16.91 11.14 2.86
CA ASP A 123 -16.70 10.60 4.21
C ASP A 123 -17.53 11.28 5.31
N ASN A 124 -18.35 12.27 4.99
CA ASN A 124 -19.28 12.86 5.96
C ASN A 124 -20.75 12.42 5.78
N LEU A 125 -21.05 11.59 4.78
CA LEU A 125 -22.38 11.03 4.64
C LEU A 125 -22.69 10.08 5.79
N ARG A 126 -23.67 10.41 6.62
CA ARG A 126 -24.09 9.57 7.77
C ARG A 126 -25.04 8.45 7.37
N ALA A 127 -25.78 8.67 6.30
CA ALA A 127 -26.70 7.73 5.70
C ALA A 127 -26.89 8.04 4.21
N ILE A 128 -27.24 7.01 3.43
CA ILE A 128 -27.64 7.14 2.02
C ILE A 128 -28.86 6.29 1.75
N SER A 129 -29.67 6.71 0.75
CA SER A 129 -30.79 5.89 0.29
C SER A 129 -30.27 4.63 -0.45
N TRP A 130 -31.08 3.57 -0.48
CA TRP A 130 -30.71 2.36 -1.22
C TRP A 130 -30.50 2.60 -2.73
N ARG A 131 -31.23 3.56 -3.31
CA ARG A 131 -31.07 3.98 -4.71
C ARG A 131 -29.75 4.71 -4.91
N ALA A 132 -29.43 5.68 -4.04
CA ALA A 132 -28.15 6.38 -4.09
C ALA A 132 -26.96 5.40 -3.91
N ALA A 133 -27.11 4.40 -3.05
CA ALA A 133 -26.11 3.35 -2.87
C ALA A 133 -25.91 2.51 -4.13
N GLY A 134 -26.99 2.14 -4.82
CA GLY A 134 -26.93 1.43 -6.10
C GLY A 134 -26.29 2.24 -7.20
N LEU A 135 -26.58 3.56 -7.27
CA LEU A 135 -25.97 4.49 -8.22
C LEU A 135 -24.47 4.66 -7.94
N LEU A 136 -24.10 4.96 -6.70
CA LEU A 136 -22.67 5.07 -6.32
C LEU A 136 -21.92 3.75 -6.51
N GLY A 137 -22.60 2.60 -6.32
CA GLY A 137 -22.04 1.29 -6.57
C GLY A 137 -21.61 1.05 -8.03
N SER A 138 -22.10 1.83 -8.98
CA SER A 138 -21.68 1.79 -10.39
C SER A 138 -20.47 2.68 -10.70
N HIS A 139 -19.95 3.45 -9.72
CA HIS A 139 -18.74 4.23 -9.90
C HIS A 139 -17.56 3.32 -10.25
N ALA A 140 -16.78 3.70 -11.28
CA ALA A 140 -15.71 2.85 -11.80
C ALA A 140 -14.41 2.90 -10.99
N GLY A 141 -14.15 4.02 -10.28
CA GLY A 141 -12.97 4.18 -9.42
C GLY A 141 -13.19 3.66 -8.00
N ASP A 142 -12.39 4.11 -7.07
CA ASP A 142 -12.52 3.75 -5.65
C ASP A 142 -13.59 4.61 -4.97
N LEU A 143 -14.26 4.07 -3.94
CA LEU A 143 -15.36 4.75 -3.25
C LEU A 143 -15.15 4.77 -1.73
N SER A 144 -15.07 5.98 -1.16
CA SER A 144 -14.96 6.17 0.29
C SER A 144 -16.26 6.74 0.87
N LEU A 145 -16.83 6.00 1.83
CA LEU A 145 -18.06 6.32 2.56
C LEU A 145 -17.85 6.08 4.07
N ASN A 146 -16.70 6.53 4.60
CA ASN A 146 -16.32 6.32 5.99
C ASN A 146 -17.24 7.00 7.01
N GLY A 147 -18.11 7.90 6.59
CA GLY A 147 -19.11 8.55 7.45
C GLY A 147 -20.31 7.70 7.79
N LEU A 148 -20.58 6.63 7.03
CA LEU A 148 -21.75 5.78 7.28
C LEU A 148 -21.66 5.10 8.66
N ALA A 149 -22.62 5.40 9.54
CA ALA A 149 -22.68 4.84 10.88
C ALA A 149 -23.39 3.48 10.90
N SER A 150 -24.22 3.18 9.91
CA SER A 150 -24.94 1.91 9.75
C SER A 150 -25.01 1.53 8.28
N LEU A 151 -25.12 0.24 8.01
CA LEU A 151 -25.22 -0.31 6.67
C LEU A 151 -26.46 -1.20 6.56
N PRO A 152 -27.65 -0.66 6.23
CA PRO A 152 -28.84 -1.46 6.00
C PRO A 152 -28.64 -2.46 4.85
N ARG A 153 -29.29 -3.62 4.91
CA ARG A 153 -29.18 -4.69 3.89
C ARG A 153 -29.34 -4.20 2.46
N THR A 154 -30.31 -3.30 2.22
CA THR A 154 -30.60 -2.75 0.88
C THR A 154 -29.49 -1.82 0.38
N VAL A 155 -28.88 -1.04 1.27
CA VAL A 155 -27.72 -0.19 0.97
C VAL A 155 -26.49 -1.07 0.72
N ALA A 156 -26.26 -2.08 1.55
CA ALA A 156 -25.18 -3.06 1.36
C ALA A 156 -25.28 -3.77 -0.01
N LEU A 157 -26.49 -4.14 -0.45
CA LEU A 157 -26.72 -4.75 -1.75
C LEU A 157 -26.36 -3.80 -2.90
N GLY A 158 -26.71 -2.51 -2.80
CA GLY A 158 -26.34 -1.50 -3.79
C GLY A 158 -24.84 -1.31 -3.88
N LEU A 159 -24.17 -1.12 -2.76
CA LEU A 159 -22.72 -0.93 -2.70
C LEU A 159 -21.93 -2.20 -3.09
N ALA A 160 -22.48 -3.39 -2.91
CA ALA A 160 -21.85 -4.65 -3.31
C ALA A 160 -21.62 -4.79 -4.82
N GLN A 161 -22.28 -3.99 -5.65
CA GLN A 161 -22.07 -3.94 -7.10
C GLN A 161 -20.77 -3.20 -7.48
N HIS A 162 -20.23 -2.40 -6.56
CA HIS A 162 -19.00 -1.67 -6.76
C HIS A 162 -17.81 -2.63 -7.02
N THR A 163 -16.87 -2.23 -7.87
CA THR A 163 -15.76 -3.10 -8.30
C THR A 163 -14.38 -2.61 -7.82
N GLY A 164 -14.25 -1.31 -7.49
CA GLY A 164 -13.05 -0.71 -6.93
C GLY A 164 -12.86 -1.00 -5.43
N GLU A 165 -11.97 -0.27 -4.76
CA GLU A 165 -11.85 -0.33 -3.31
C GLU A 165 -13.06 0.38 -2.65
N LEU A 166 -13.58 -0.20 -1.58
CA LEU A 166 -14.73 0.33 -0.84
C LEU A 166 -14.36 0.54 0.63
N TRP A 167 -14.35 1.80 1.07
CA TRP A 167 -14.09 2.16 2.45
C TRP A 167 -15.38 2.46 3.21
N LEU A 168 -15.65 1.69 4.26
CA LEU A 168 -16.78 1.77 5.18
C LEU A 168 -16.30 1.78 6.63
N ASN A 169 -15.23 2.54 6.91
CA ASN A 169 -14.54 2.51 8.20
C ASN A 169 -15.33 3.19 9.33
N GLY A 170 -16.45 3.86 9.06
CA GLY A 170 -17.34 4.42 10.08
C GLY A 170 -18.24 3.41 10.77
N LEU A 171 -18.38 2.21 10.19
CA LEU A 171 -19.23 1.17 10.76
C LEU A 171 -18.61 0.58 12.02
N ALA A 172 -19.25 0.78 13.18
CA ALA A 172 -18.86 0.17 14.44
C ALA A 172 -19.37 -1.28 14.57
N GLU A 173 -20.50 -1.56 13.96
CA GLU A 173 -21.19 -2.86 13.95
C GLU A 173 -21.71 -3.18 12.55
N LEU A 174 -21.91 -4.47 12.27
CA LEU A 174 -22.45 -4.95 11.01
C LEU A 174 -23.46 -6.06 11.26
N GLU A 175 -24.67 -5.90 10.73
CA GLU A 175 -25.71 -6.91 10.80
C GLU A 175 -25.38 -8.10 9.90
N PRO A 176 -25.70 -9.36 10.28
CA PRO A 176 -25.46 -10.54 9.44
C PRO A 176 -26.11 -10.45 8.03
N SER A 177 -27.30 -9.86 7.96
CA SER A 177 -28.01 -9.65 6.67
C SER A 177 -27.28 -8.69 5.74
N SER A 178 -26.65 -7.66 6.29
CA SER A 178 -25.84 -6.68 5.58
C SER A 178 -24.47 -7.26 5.21
N ALA A 179 -23.87 -8.03 6.12
CA ALA A 179 -22.62 -8.75 5.87
C ALA A 179 -22.76 -9.72 4.68
N ALA A 180 -23.88 -10.46 4.61
CA ALA A 180 -24.17 -11.37 3.50
C ALA A 180 -24.30 -10.65 2.14
N MET A 181 -24.75 -9.38 2.14
CA MET A 181 -24.84 -8.59 0.90
C MET A 181 -23.49 -7.99 0.53
N ILE A 182 -22.82 -7.32 1.47
CA ILE A 182 -21.55 -6.64 1.18
C ILE A 182 -20.42 -7.63 0.89
N ALA A 183 -20.49 -8.86 1.38
CA ALA A 183 -19.53 -9.92 1.07
C ALA A 183 -19.48 -10.28 -0.44
N ARG A 184 -20.49 -9.91 -1.21
CA ARG A 184 -20.51 -10.08 -2.68
C ARG A 184 -19.64 -9.07 -3.42
N HIS A 185 -19.16 -8.04 -2.72
CA HIS A 185 -18.23 -7.06 -3.27
C HIS A 185 -16.96 -7.75 -3.76
N ARG A 186 -16.51 -7.41 -4.97
CA ARG A 186 -15.39 -8.08 -5.65
C ARG A 186 -14.06 -7.38 -5.44
N GLY A 187 -14.07 -6.08 -5.13
CA GLY A 187 -12.91 -5.27 -4.84
C GLY A 187 -12.41 -5.42 -3.39
N HIS A 188 -11.55 -4.54 -2.98
CA HIS A 188 -11.04 -4.50 -1.61
C HIS A 188 -12.07 -3.85 -0.67
N LEU A 189 -12.30 -4.44 0.51
CA LEU A 189 -13.29 -3.99 1.46
C LEU A 189 -12.62 -3.58 2.78
N HIS A 190 -12.81 -2.31 3.15
CA HIS A 190 -12.27 -1.73 4.37
C HIS A 190 -13.39 -1.53 5.39
N LEU A 191 -13.37 -2.31 6.46
CA LEU A 191 -14.31 -2.30 7.58
C LEU A 191 -13.57 -2.04 8.89
N ASN A 192 -12.62 -1.09 8.87
CA ASN A 192 -11.69 -0.87 9.97
C ASN A 192 -12.36 -0.28 11.23
N GLY A 193 -13.63 0.15 11.15
CA GLY A 193 -14.42 0.61 12.29
C GLY A 193 -14.96 -0.50 13.18
N LEU A 194 -15.12 -1.72 12.62
CA LEU A 194 -15.65 -2.86 13.38
C LEU A 194 -14.70 -3.25 14.51
N THR A 195 -15.22 -3.27 15.73
CA THR A 195 -14.45 -3.64 16.93
C THR A 195 -14.65 -5.09 17.34
N SER A 196 -15.75 -5.70 16.90
CA SER A 196 -16.09 -7.09 17.15
C SER A 196 -16.80 -7.71 15.95
N LEU A 197 -16.77 -9.02 15.86
CA LEU A 197 -17.44 -9.80 14.82
C LEU A 197 -18.28 -10.89 15.45
N SER A 198 -19.57 -10.91 15.17
CA SER A 198 -20.37 -12.09 15.47
C SER A 198 -19.95 -13.26 14.56
N PRO A 199 -20.09 -14.51 14.99
CA PRO A 199 -19.76 -15.67 14.15
C PRO A 199 -20.42 -15.66 12.77
N ARG A 200 -21.70 -15.27 12.70
CA ARG A 200 -22.45 -15.15 11.45
C ARG A 200 -21.89 -14.08 10.51
N VAL A 201 -21.52 -12.92 11.06
CA VAL A 201 -20.88 -11.85 10.27
C VAL A 201 -19.53 -12.32 9.72
N ALA A 202 -18.70 -12.95 10.56
CA ALA A 202 -17.41 -13.49 10.15
C ALA A 202 -17.56 -14.55 9.02
N THR A 203 -18.55 -15.44 9.14
CA THR A 203 -18.85 -16.45 8.10
C THR A 203 -19.18 -15.79 6.77
N HIS A 204 -20.05 -14.77 6.75
CA HIS A 204 -20.36 -14.06 5.51
C HIS A 204 -19.15 -13.27 4.97
N LEU A 205 -18.39 -12.58 5.81
CA LEU A 205 -17.22 -11.83 5.38
C LEU A 205 -16.08 -12.73 4.89
N ALA A 206 -16.05 -14.00 5.31
CA ALA A 206 -15.10 -14.98 4.78
C ALA A 206 -15.31 -15.25 3.27
N ASP A 207 -16.52 -15.04 2.75
CA ASP A 207 -16.83 -15.21 1.33
C ASP A 207 -16.36 -14.03 0.45
N CYS A 208 -15.89 -12.91 1.05
CA CYS A 208 -15.34 -11.78 0.27
C CYS A 208 -14.12 -12.24 -0.55
N ARG A 209 -14.08 -11.89 -1.84
CA ARG A 209 -12.99 -12.30 -2.74
C ARG A 209 -11.78 -11.39 -2.70
N GLY A 210 -11.99 -10.08 -2.51
CA GLY A 210 -10.95 -9.06 -2.43
C GLY A 210 -10.20 -9.07 -1.09
N ARG A 211 -9.37 -8.06 -0.84
CA ARG A 211 -8.74 -7.87 0.47
C ARG A 211 -9.81 -7.46 1.48
N LEU A 212 -9.74 -7.99 2.69
CA LEU A 212 -10.61 -7.65 3.80
C LEU A 212 -9.79 -7.02 4.93
N HIS A 213 -10.08 -5.77 5.25
CA HIS A 213 -9.40 -5.00 6.28
C HIS A 213 -10.30 -4.82 7.50
N LEU A 214 -9.83 -5.30 8.66
CA LEU A 214 -10.55 -5.36 9.94
C LEU A 214 -9.63 -4.88 11.09
N HIS A 215 -9.10 -3.65 10.97
CA HIS A 215 -7.99 -3.19 11.81
C HIS A 215 -8.33 -3.04 13.28
N ARG A 216 -9.59 -2.80 13.65
CA ARG A 216 -10.00 -2.61 15.05
C ARG A 216 -10.57 -3.85 15.72
N VAL A 217 -10.66 -4.97 15.03
CA VAL A 217 -11.07 -6.25 15.62
C VAL A 217 -9.95 -6.75 16.52
N ALA A 218 -10.15 -6.63 17.84
CA ALA A 218 -9.13 -6.99 18.83
C ALA A 218 -9.18 -8.47 19.24
N ARG A 219 -10.33 -9.12 19.07
CA ARG A 219 -10.56 -10.52 19.45
C ARG A 219 -11.39 -11.23 18.41
N LEU A 220 -11.04 -12.49 18.15
CA LEU A 220 -11.83 -13.39 17.33
C LEU A 220 -12.52 -14.45 18.21
N SER A 221 -13.71 -14.88 17.82
CA SER A 221 -14.27 -16.14 18.34
C SER A 221 -13.62 -17.34 17.61
N ASN A 222 -13.76 -18.53 18.17
CA ASN A 222 -13.26 -19.75 17.50
C ASN A 222 -13.97 -19.98 16.15
N GLU A 223 -15.25 -19.67 16.08
CA GLU A 223 -16.07 -19.77 14.88
C GLU A 223 -15.63 -18.74 13.81
N ALA A 224 -15.32 -17.51 14.23
CA ALA A 224 -14.79 -16.48 13.31
C ALA A 224 -13.41 -16.88 12.75
N ALA A 225 -12.52 -17.36 13.61
CA ALA A 225 -11.21 -17.87 13.18
C ALA A 225 -11.35 -19.05 12.21
N ALA A 226 -12.28 -19.98 12.48
CA ALA A 226 -12.56 -21.12 11.61
C ALA A 226 -13.12 -20.68 10.24
N ALA A 227 -14.04 -19.70 10.22
CA ALA A 227 -14.57 -19.14 8.98
C ALA A 227 -13.46 -18.49 8.13
N PHE A 228 -12.62 -17.67 8.75
CA PHE A 228 -11.49 -17.04 8.05
C PHE A 228 -10.40 -18.03 7.63
N GLY A 229 -10.24 -19.15 8.35
CA GLY A 229 -9.34 -20.23 7.94
C GLY A 229 -9.68 -20.87 6.59
N GLY A 230 -10.94 -20.82 6.16
CA GLY A 230 -11.38 -21.28 4.85
C GLY A 230 -11.16 -20.28 3.70
N ARG A 231 -10.79 -19.04 4.01
CA ARG A 231 -10.68 -17.95 3.05
C ARG A 231 -9.39 -18.05 2.21
N THR A 232 -9.46 -17.57 0.94
CA THR A 232 -8.31 -17.52 0.02
C THR A 232 -7.82 -16.10 -0.31
N GLY A 233 -8.62 -15.05 0.01
CA GLY A 233 -8.25 -13.65 -0.22
C GLY A 233 -7.34 -13.10 0.89
N HIS A 234 -6.84 -11.87 0.74
CA HIS A 234 -6.05 -11.23 1.78
C HIS A 234 -6.91 -10.91 3.01
N LEU A 235 -6.38 -11.15 4.21
CA LEU A 235 -7.04 -10.87 5.48
C LEU A 235 -6.12 -10.04 6.39
N CYS A 236 -6.54 -8.82 6.73
CA CYS A 236 -5.80 -7.89 7.56
C CYS A 236 -6.47 -7.77 8.93
N LEU A 237 -5.83 -8.27 9.96
CA LEU A 237 -6.28 -8.31 11.35
C LEU A 237 -5.22 -7.71 12.31
N PRO A 238 -4.69 -6.50 12.05
CA PRO A 238 -3.61 -5.93 12.85
C PRO A 238 -4.04 -5.64 14.31
N GLY A 239 -5.34 -5.50 14.57
CA GLY A 239 -5.88 -5.29 15.91
C GLY A 239 -5.92 -6.53 16.80
N VAL A 240 -5.73 -7.72 16.24
CA VAL A 240 -5.75 -8.96 17.01
C VAL A 240 -4.46 -9.11 17.80
N VAL A 241 -4.56 -8.98 19.12
CA VAL A 241 -3.39 -9.00 20.02
C VAL A 241 -3.09 -10.37 20.61
N ARG A 242 -4.05 -11.29 20.60
CA ARG A 242 -3.89 -12.67 21.11
C ARG A 242 -4.79 -13.64 20.35
N LEU A 243 -4.27 -14.84 20.13
CA LEU A 243 -4.99 -15.99 19.60
C LEU A 243 -4.90 -17.15 20.60
N SER A 244 -5.99 -17.89 20.76
CA SER A 244 -5.89 -19.20 21.39
C SER A 244 -5.25 -20.21 20.40
N PRO A 245 -4.66 -21.33 20.88
CA PRO A 245 -4.09 -22.34 19.99
C PRO A 245 -5.07 -22.86 18.92
N ARG A 246 -6.36 -22.99 19.29
CA ARG A 246 -7.42 -23.37 18.34
C ARG A 246 -7.70 -22.32 17.27
N GLN A 247 -7.65 -21.04 17.63
CA GLN A 247 -7.82 -19.95 16.67
C GLN A 247 -6.62 -19.85 15.72
N ALA A 248 -5.41 -19.99 16.27
CA ALA A 248 -4.18 -19.99 15.47
C ALA A 248 -4.16 -21.17 14.48
N ASP A 249 -4.53 -22.39 14.93
CA ASP A 249 -4.67 -23.55 14.06
C ASP A 249 -5.72 -23.37 12.97
N SER A 250 -6.84 -22.70 13.31
CA SER A 250 -7.86 -22.38 12.30
C SER A 250 -7.34 -21.38 11.25
N LEU A 251 -6.68 -20.31 11.68
CA LEU A 251 -6.12 -19.27 10.80
C LEU A 251 -4.93 -19.80 9.97
N SER A 252 -4.17 -20.80 10.48
CA SER A 252 -3.07 -21.38 9.70
C SER A 252 -3.54 -22.07 8.41
N ARG A 253 -4.82 -22.43 8.32
CA ARG A 253 -5.43 -23.04 7.11
C ARG A 253 -5.81 -21.99 6.06
N HIS A 254 -5.76 -20.70 6.42
CA HIS A 254 -5.97 -19.60 5.48
C HIS A 254 -4.96 -19.67 4.33
N ARG A 255 -5.40 -19.50 3.08
CA ARG A 255 -4.53 -19.70 1.91
C ARG A 255 -4.08 -18.41 1.23
N GLY A 256 -4.63 -17.26 1.65
CA GLY A 256 -4.24 -15.93 1.17
C GLY A 256 -3.15 -15.29 2.02
N ALA A 257 -2.96 -13.99 1.87
CA ALA A 257 -2.10 -13.23 2.76
C ALA A 257 -2.79 -12.97 4.10
N LEU A 258 -2.09 -13.23 5.20
CA LEU A 258 -2.57 -13.01 6.56
C LEU A 258 -1.68 -11.99 7.28
N HIS A 259 -2.28 -10.90 7.77
CA HIS A 259 -1.60 -9.82 8.48
C HIS A 259 -2.04 -9.77 9.95
N LEU A 260 -1.06 -9.86 10.86
CA LEU A 260 -1.22 -9.93 12.33
C LEU A 260 -0.14 -9.06 13.01
N ASP A 261 -0.27 -7.73 12.95
CA ASP A 261 0.81 -6.78 13.26
C ASP A 261 1.21 -6.70 14.75
N HIS A 262 0.30 -6.98 15.66
CA HIS A 262 0.51 -6.76 17.11
C HIS A 262 0.25 -8.02 17.95
N LEU A 263 0.53 -9.18 17.37
CA LEU A 263 0.23 -10.46 18.01
C LEU A 263 1.19 -10.75 19.16
N GLY A 264 0.65 -10.93 20.37
CA GLY A 264 1.37 -11.54 21.48
C GLY A 264 1.59 -13.02 21.19
N LEU A 265 2.77 -13.35 20.68
CA LEU A 265 3.11 -14.66 20.16
C LEU A 265 3.50 -15.60 21.31
N ASP A 266 2.75 -16.68 21.51
CA ASP A 266 3.18 -17.83 22.31
C ASP A 266 3.66 -18.98 21.43
N ASP A 267 4.24 -20.03 22.03
CA ASP A 267 4.86 -21.13 21.32
C ASP A 267 3.85 -21.89 20.44
N ALA A 268 2.65 -22.14 20.95
CA ALA A 268 1.59 -22.82 20.20
C ALA A 268 1.08 -21.99 19.00
N THR A 269 0.95 -20.68 19.18
CA THR A 269 0.56 -19.76 18.11
C THR A 269 1.65 -19.66 17.04
N ALA A 270 2.93 -19.58 17.43
CA ALA A 270 4.06 -19.57 16.52
C ALA A 270 4.11 -20.85 15.68
N GLU A 271 3.93 -22.01 16.33
CA GLU A 271 3.90 -23.30 15.65
C GLU A 271 2.73 -23.45 14.68
N ALA A 272 1.54 -22.96 15.06
CA ALA A 272 0.39 -22.97 14.18
C ALA A 272 0.59 -22.07 12.96
N LEU A 273 1.05 -20.83 13.16
CA LEU A 273 1.29 -19.87 12.07
C LEU A 273 2.42 -20.30 11.14
N GLY A 274 3.44 -20.99 11.66
CA GLY A 274 4.49 -21.60 10.84
C GLY A 274 3.97 -22.63 9.83
N ARG A 275 2.77 -23.19 10.01
CA ARG A 275 2.09 -24.09 9.06
C ARG A 275 1.24 -23.36 8.01
N HIS A 276 1.12 -22.05 8.09
CA HIS A 276 0.40 -21.26 7.08
C HIS A 276 1.09 -21.34 5.72
N HIS A 277 0.35 -21.31 4.62
CA HIS A 277 0.88 -21.51 3.26
C HIS A 277 0.84 -20.26 2.37
N GLY A 278 0.09 -19.23 2.74
CA GLY A 278 0.03 -17.94 2.02
C GLY A 278 1.19 -17.01 2.38
N SER A 279 1.06 -15.73 2.08
CA SER A 279 1.98 -14.72 2.65
C SER A 279 1.62 -14.48 4.12
N LEU A 280 2.60 -14.45 5.01
CA LEU A 280 2.40 -14.18 6.43
C LEU A 280 3.13 -12.91 6.84
N TYR A 281 2.37 -11.93 7.31
CA TYR A 281 2.88 -10.77 8.00
C TYR A 281 2.57 -10.90 9.50
N VAL A 282 3.59 -10.88 10.34
CA VAL A 282 3.43 -11.03 11.79
C VAL A 282 4.30 -10.02 12.54
N GLY A 283 3.65 -9.25 13.43
CA GLY A 283 4.35 -8.40 14.36
C GLY A 283 4.79 -9.19 15.59
N VAL A 284 6.05 -9.06 15.96
CA VAL A 284 6.64 -9.67 17.15
C VAL A 284 7.31 -8.58 18.00
N SER A 285 7.61 -8.88 19.26
CA SER A 285 8.37 -8.00 20.15
C SER A 285 9.84 -8.40 20.19
N ASP A 286 10.72 -7.48 20.61
CA ASP A 286 12.17 -7.73 20.72
C ASP A 286 12.54 -8.90 21.64
N ASP A 287 11.64 -9.26 22.58
CA ASP A 287 11.80 -10.39 23.49
C ASP A 287 11.33 -11.73 22.93
N VAL A 288 10.98 -11.79 21.64
CA VAL A 288 10.63 -13.05 20.97
C VAL A 288 11.83 -14.01 21.03
N GLY A 289 11.62 -15.14 21.72
CA GLY A 289 12.66 -16.17 21.81
C GLY A 289 12.92 -16.88 20.48
N THR A 290 14.14 -17.37 20.29
CA THR A 290 14.53 -18.16 19.12
C THR A 290 13.60 -19.34 18.81
N PRO A 291 13.04 -20.10 19.80
CA PRO A 291 12.12 -21.20 19.50
C PRO A 291 10.85 -20.75 18.76
N ARG A 292 10.31 -19.59 19.07
CA ARG A 292 9.13 -19.03 18.38
C ARG A 292 9.47 -18.57 16.97
N LEU A 293 10.63 -17.95 16.80
CA LEU A 293 11.14 -17.60 15.46
C LEU A 293 11.41 -18.86 14.63
N GLU A 294 12.01 -19.91 15.21
CA GLU A 294 12.21 -21.21 14.54
C GLU A 294 10.89 -21.83 14.08
N ALA A 295 9.84 -21.70 14.88
CA ALA A 295 8.51 -22.16 14.49
C ALA A 295 7.95 -21.35 13.33
N LEU A 296 8.09 -20.02 13.34
CA LEU A 296 7.63 -19.13 12.27
C LEU A 296 8.38 -19.33 10.96
N VAL A 297 9.71 -19.51 10.98
CA VAL A 297 10.50 -19.67 9.75
C VAL A 297 10.27 -21.00 9.04
N ARG A 298 9.56 -21.96 9.65
CA ARG A 298 9.04 -23.15 8.96
C ARG A 298 7.97 -22.83 7.93
N HIS A 299 7.48 -21.59 7.95
CA HIS A 299 6.53 -21.06 6.98
C HIS A 299 7.05 -21.21 5.53
N GLN A 300 6.18 -21.68 4.63
CA GLN A 300 6.57 -22.05 3.27
C GLN A 300 6.37 -20.91 2.24
N GLY A 301 5.78 -19.79 2.65
CA GLY A 301 5.52 -18.62 1.78
C GLY A 301 6.37 -17.41 2.13
N PRO A 302 6.08 -16.25 1.52
CA PRO A 302 6.67 -14.97 1.93
C PRO A 302 6.37 -14.68 3.40
N LEU A 303 7.43 -14.46 4.19
CA LEU A 303 7.35 -14.14 5.61
C LEU A 303 7.87 -12.74 5.84
N GLU A 304 7.03 -11.90 6.46
CA GLU A 304 7.38 -10.55 6.88
C GLU A 304 7.27 -10.48 8.41
N ILE A 305 8.37 -10.11 9.05
CA ILE A 305 8.46 -9.98 10.50
C ILE A 305 8.66 -8.51 10.86
N ALA A 306 7.65 -7.95 11.54
CA ALA A 306 7.64 -6.60 12.05
C ALA A 306 7.89 -6.56 13.57
N GLY A 307 8.21 -5.38 14.10
CA GLY A 307 8.28 -5.12 15.54
C GLY A 307 9.65 -5.40 16.17
N LEU A 308 10.55 -6.14 15.52
CA LEU A 308 11.92 -6.26 15.97
C LEU A 308 12.65 -4.92 15.75
N THR A 309 13.06 -4.25 16.81
CA THR A 309 13.87 -3.03 16.71
C THR A 309 15.37 -3.33 16.75
N ARG A 310 15.73 -4.51 17.26
CA ARG A 310 17.09 -5.05 17.34
C ARG A 310 17.09 -6.49 16.87
N LEU A 311 18.22 -6.91 16.35
CA LEU A 311 18.43 -8.28 15.91
C LEU A 311 19.77 -8.77 16.45
N ASP A 312 19.74 -9.84 17.22
CA ASP A 312 20.94 -10.53 17.69
C ASP A 312 21.37 -11.63 16.70
N GLU A 313 22.58 -12.19 16.89
CA GLU A 313 23.09 -13.25 16.00
C GLU A 313 22.27 -14.53 16.06
N PRO A 314 21.79 -15.04 17.23
CA PRO A 314 20.90 -16.20 17.28
C PRO A 314 19.62 -16.02 16.49
N GLN A 315 18.94 -14.87 16.67
CA GLN A 315 17.72 -14.53 15.91
C GLN A 315 18.02 -14.43 14.40
N ALA A 316 19.14 -13.79 14.03
CA ALA A 316 19.55 -13.67 12.63
C ALA A 316 19.78 -15.03 11.97
N ARG A 317 20.42 -15.99 12.68
CA ARG A 317 20.64 -17.36 12.18
C ARG A 317 19.31 -18.07 11.92
N VAL A 318 18.35 -17.92 12.83
CA VAL A 318 17.01 -18.51 12.66
C VAL A 318 16.33 -17.89 11.45
N LEU A 319 16.31 -16.57 11.32
CA LEU A 319 15.66 -15.88 10.19
C LEU A 319 16.32 -16.23 8.86
N ALA A 320 17.66 -16.28 8.81
CA ALA A 320 18.40 -16.64 7.60
C ALA A 320 18.17 -18.10 7.18
N SER A 321 17.78 -18.98 8.11
CA SER A 321 17.46 -20.39 7.83
C SER A 321 16.10 -20.62 7.16
N GLN A 322 15.29 -19.57 6.97
CA GLN A 322 14.01 -19.68 6.28
C GLN A 322 14.23 -20.28 4.88
N ALA A 323 13.64 -21.44 4.67
CA ALA A 323 13.64 -22.08 3.36
C ALA A 323 12.44 -21.59 2.56
N GLY A 324 12.67 -21.19 1.32
CA GLY A 324 11.58 -20.85 0.40
C GLY A 324 10.65 -22.02 0.11
N PRO A 325 9.51 -21.79 -0.57
CA PRO A 325 8.57 -22.84 -0.95
C PRO A 325 9.29 -23.94 -1.71
N ARG A 326 9.08 -25.19 -1.30
CA ARG A 326 9.67 -26.36 -1.97
C ARG A 326 9.20 -26.40 -3.43
N GLY A 327 10.11 -26.29 -4.37
CA GLY A 327 9.82 -26.31 -5.82
C GLY A 327 9.71 -24.97 -6.51
N LEU A 328 9.73 -23.83 -5.79
CA LEU A 328 9.75 -22.48 -6.34
C LEU A 328 10.93 -21.72 -5.72
N ALA A 329 12.14 -22.22 -5.93
CA ALA A 329 13.36 -21.57 -5.45
C ALA A 329 13.38 -20.10 -5.89
N GLY A 330 13.51 -19.18 -4.93
CA GLY A 330 13.59 -17.74 -5.19
C GLY A 330 12.28 -16.96 -5.00
N LEU A 331 11.17 -17.56 -4.55
CA LEU A 331 9.90 -16.84 -4.36
C LEU A 331 9.57 -16.45 -2.91
N SER A 332 10.31 -16.93 -1.91
CA SER A 332 10.13 -16.45 -0.54
C SER A 332 11.11 -15.32 -0.26
N CYS A 333 10.57 -14.19 0.16
CA CYS A 333 11.37 -13.06 0.60
C CYS A 333 11.32 -12.99 2.13
N LEU A 334 12.46 -12.74 2.75
CA LEU A 334 12.56 -12.39 4.15
C LEU A 334 12.47 -10.87 4.27
N PHE A 335 11.38 -10.37 4.85
CA PHE A 335 11.20 -8.96 5.12
C PHE A 335 11.40 -8.68 6.61
N ILE A 336 12.28 -7.76 6.91
CA ILE A 336 12.53 -7.25 8.27
C ILE A 336 12.35 -5.73 8.21
N ASP A 337 11.19 -5.25 8.66
CA ASP A 337 10.72 -3.88 8.37
C ASP A 337 10.88 -2.89 9.53
N THR A 338 11.39 -3.31 10.66
CA THR A 338 11.52 -2.47 11.87
C THR A 338 12.93 -2.34 12.41
N VAL A 339 13.85 -3.22 12.03
CA VAL A 339 15.25 -3.16 12.43
C VAL A 339 15.97 -2.02 11.71
N ARG A 340 16.44 -1.04 12.49
CA ARG A 340 17.10 0.18 11.94
C ARG A 340 18.61 0.06 11.86
N HIS A 341 19.21 -0.81 12.67
CA HIS A 341 20.65 -0.99 12.75
C HIS A 341 20.98 -2.47 12.91
N ILE A 342 21.98 -2.94 12.19
CA ILE A 342 22.53 -4.29 12.31
C ILE A 342 24.05 -4.21 12.45
N SER A 343 24.63 -5.18 13.16
CA SER A 343 26.09 -5.36 13.22
C SER A 343 26.62 -6.05 11.95
N PRO A 344 27.91 -5.93 11.63
CA PRO A 344 28.52 -6.68 10.53
C PRO A 344 28.32 -8.21 10.67
N ALA A 345 28.37 -8.75 11.90
CA ALA A 345 28.13 -10.15 12.17
C ALA A 345 26.71 -10.58 11.81
N VAL A 346 25.70 -9.79 12.21
CA VAL A 346 24.29 -10.01 11.84
C VAL A 346 24.11 -9.89 10.32
N ALA A 347 24.72 -8.89 9.68
CA ALA A 347 24.66 -8.72 8.23
C ALA A 347 25.25 -9.92 7.48
N SER A 348 26.41 -10.45 7.94
CA SER A 348 27.03 -11.66 7.39
C SER A 348 26.11 -12.87 7.48
N ILE A 349 25.43 -13.03 8.62
CA ILE A 349 24.48 -14.14 8.82
C ILE A 349 23.27 -13.99 7.90
N LEU A 350 22.65 -12.80 7.84
CA LEU A 350 21.48 -12.55 6.99
C LEU A 350 21.81 -12.73 5.50
N ALA A 351 23.03 -12.39 5.07
CA ALA A 351 23.49 -12.58 3.70
C ALA A 351 23.57 -14.08 3.29
N THR A 352 23.54 -15.03 4.24
CA THR A 352 23.47 -16.46 3.94
C THR A 352 22.06 -16.96 3.62
N HIS A 353 21.03 -16.10 3.71
CA HIS A 353 19.67 -16.48 3.37
C HIS A 353 19.55 -16.91 1.90
N THR A 354 18.97 -18.08 1.65
CA THR A 354 18.88 -18.69 0.31
C THR A 354 17.46 -18.76 -0.22
N GLY A 355 16.47 -18.31 0.55
CA GLY A 355 15.06 -18.48 0.24
C GLY A 355 14.49 -17.50 -0.81
N GLY A 356 15.24 -16.48 -1.23
CA GLY A 356 14.76 -15.45 -2.16
C GLY A 356 15.37 -14.08 -1.90
N GLY A 357 14.56 -13.03 -1.79
CA GLY A 357 15.04 -11.68 -1.50
C GLY A 357 15.22 -11.39 -0.01
N LEU A 358 16.24 -10.61 0.33
CA LEU A 358 16.42 -10.03 1.66
C LEU A 358 16.02 -8.55 1.62
N CYS A 359 14.93 -8.21 2.31
CA CYS A 359 14.39 -6.85 2.35
C CYS A 359 14.54 -6.26 3.75
N LEU A 360 15.40 -5.25 3.89
CA LEU A 360 15.69 -4.52 5.12
C LEU A 360 15.14 -3.09 5.00
N THR A 361 13.81 -2.97 5.10
CA THR A 361 13.09 -1.75 4.71
C THR A 361 13.12 -0.62 5.75
N ALA A 362 13.63 -0.85 6.96
CA ALA A 362 13.76 0.19 7.99
C ALA A 362 15.18 0.71 8.17
N ILE A 363 16.18 0.11 7.55
CA ILE A 363 17.59 0.53 7.69
C ILE A 363 17.79 1.86 6.97
N GLN A 364 18.10 2.92 7.73
CA GLN A 364 18.28 4.28 7.20
C GLN A 364 19.74 4.61 6.88
N GLY A 365 20.68 3.84 7.40
CA GLY A 365 22.12 4.03 7.19
C GLY A 365 22.91 2.77 7.51
N ILE A 366 23.94 2.51 6.73
CA ILE A 366 24.88 1.41 6.93
C ILE A 366 26.31 1.90 6.80
N GLY A 367 27.22 1.26 7.56
CA GLY A 367 28.65 1.45 7.37
C GLY A 367 29.21 0.53 6.26
N PRO A 368 30.47 0.79 5.82
CA PRO A 368 31.08 -0.01 4.75
C PRO A 368 31.24 -1.49 5.12
N ASP A 369 31.44 -1.81 6.41
CA ASP A 369 31.57 -3.20 6.85
C ASP A 369 30.23 -3.98 6.74
N VAL A 370 29.13 -3.35 7.13
CA VAL A 370 27.77 -3.91 6.95
C VAL A 370 27.44 -4.06 5.46
N ALA A 371 27.76 -3.04 4.66
CA ALA A 371 27.53 -3.09 3.21
C ALA A 371 28.29 -4.24 2.55
N ARG A 372 29.57 -4.48 2.98
CA ARG A 372 30.43 -5.55 2.46
C ARG A 372 29.86 -6.94 2.72
N GLU A 373 29.19 -7.13 3.83
CA GLU A 373 28.55 -8.38 4.15
C GLU A 373 27.23 -8.54 3.37
N LEU A 374 26.36 -7.51 3.35
CA LEU A 374 25.05 -7.57 2.70
C LEU A 374 25.15 -7.72 1.17
N VAL A 375 26.16 -7.12 0.53
CA VAL A 375 26.33 -7.16 -0.93
C VAL A 375 26.52 -8.57 -1.49
N ARG A 376 26.81 -9.55 -0.64
CA ARG A 376 26.92 -10.98 -1.00
C ARG A 376 25.56 -11.62 -1.29
N HIS A 377 24.47 -11.01 -0.80
CA HIS A 377 23.12 -11.56 -1.02
C HIS A 377 22.64 -11.26 -2.45
N PRO A 378 22.14 -12.25 -3.21
CA PRO A 378 21.84 -12.06 -4.64
C PRO A 378 20.67 -11.10 -4.93
N ILE A 379 19.70 -10.97 -4.01
CA ILE A 379 18.54 -10.07 -4.15
C ILE A 379 18.41 -9.26 -2.86
N LEU A 380 18.85 -8.02 -2.89
CA LEU A 380 18.91 -7.15 -1.71
C LEU A 380 18.06 -5.89 -1.91
N CYS A 381 17.16 -5.61 -0.96
CA CYS A 381 16.34 -4.40 -0.94
C CYS A 381 16.71 -3.53 0.26
N LEU A 382 17.22 -2.32 -0.01
CA LEU A 382 17.62 -1.31 0.95
C LEU A 382 16.95 0.03 0.64
N ASP A 383 15.66 0.02 0.32
CA ASP A 383 14.91 1.19 -0.17
C ASP A 383 14.73 2.32 0.86
N SER A 384 15.06 2.10 2.14
CA SER A 384 15.05 3.15 3.16
C SER A 384 16.36 3.87 3.33
N LEU A 385 17.42 3.46 2.64
CA LEU A 385 18.67 4.21 2.63
C LEU A 385 18.48 5.54 1.91
N ALA A 386 18.37 6.62 2.69
CA ALA A 386 18.18 7.95 2.13
C ALA A 386 19.49 8.62 1.73
N ARG A 387 20.61 8.25 2.36
CA ARG A 387 21.96 8.83 2.17
C ARG A 387 22.99 7.74 2.06
N LEU A 388 23.98 7.95 1.18
CA LEU A 388 25.16 7.08 1.03
C LEU A 388 26.44 7.91 1.01
N THR A 389 27.47 7.40 1.67
CA THR A 389 28.86 7.88 1.48
C THR A 389 29.49 7.24 0.25
N ASP A 390 30.53 7.86 -0.31
CA ASP A 390 31.26 7.31 -1.46
C ASP A 390 31.84 5.92 -1.15
N GLU A 391 32.29 5.71 0.08
CA GLU A 391 32.84 4.43 0.52
C GLU A 391 31.79 3.32 0.51
N VAL A 392 30.59 3.58 1.06
CA VAL A 392 29.47 2.63 1.02
C VAL A 392 28.99 2.39 -0.40
N ALA A 393 28.89 3.43 -1.22
CA ALA A 393 28.51 3.32 -2.61
C ALA A 393 29.50 2.47 -3.42
N ALA A 394 30.81 2.64 -3.18
CA ALA A 394 31.84 1.83 -3.81
C ALA A 394 31.69 0.33 -3.46
N VAL A 395 31.36 0.02 -2.19
CA VAL A 395 31.11 -1.36 -1.77
C VAL A 395 29.82 -1.89 -2.42
N LEU A 396 28.72 -1.14 -2.38
CA LEU A 396 27.45 -1.56 -2.99
C LEU A 396 27.56 -1.73 -4.51
N ALA A 397 28.40 -0.97 -5.18
CA ALA A 397 28.70 -1.12 -6.61
C ALA A 397 29.41 -2.44 -6.95
N THR A 398 29.94 -3.19 -5.99
CA THR A 398 30.48 -4.55 -6.22
C THR A 398 29.42 -5.64 -6.22
N HIS A 399 28.13 -5.29 -6.07
CA HIS A 399 27.04 -6.27 -6.06
C HIS A 399 26.99 -7.07 -7.36
N ALA A 400 27.26 -8.37 -7.24
CA ALA A 400 27.27 -9.32 -8.36
C ALA A 400 25.97 -10.13 -8.47
N GLY A 401 24.99 -9.87 -7.60
CA GLY A 401 23.69 -10.53 -7.62
C GLY A 401 22.75 -10.00 -8.70
N SER A 402 21.51 -10.44 -8.69
CA SER A 402 20.53 -10.09 -9.71
C SER A 402 19.89 -8.72 -9.48
N THR A 403 19.70 -8.30 -8.22
CA THR A 403 19.01 -7.04 -7.91
C THR A 403 19.49 -6.46 -6.57
N LEU A 404 19.88 -5.19 -6.61
CA LEU A 404 20.09 -4.33 -5.45
C LEU A 404 19.18 -3.12 -5.57
N SER A 405 18.13 -3.04 -4.77
CA SER A 405 17.19 -1.91 -4.78
C SER A 405 17.64 -0.82 -3.80
N LEU A 406 17.80 0.42 -4.32
CA LEU A 406 18.13 1.64 -3.59
C LEU A 406 17.17 2.78 -3.96
N ARG A 407 15.90 2.48 -4.18
CA ARG A 407 14.91 3.43 -4.72
C ARG A 407 14.57 4.59 -3.77
N GLY A 408 14.87 4.45 -2.48
CA GLY A 408 14.70 5.51 -1.50
C GLY A 408 15.85 6.51 -1.39
N LEU A 409 16.93 6.31 -2.16
CA LEU A 409 18.12 7.16 -2.12
C LEU A 409 17.79 8.60 -2.50
N ARG A 410 18.08 9.54 -1.58
CA ARG A 410 17.77 10.97 -1.74
C ARG A 410 19.03 11.82 -1.91
N ASP A 411 20.11 11.43 -1.24
CA ASP A 411 21.34 12.21 -1.15
C ASP A 411 22.56 11.29 -1.32
N ALA A 412 23.32 11.54 -2.37
CA ALA A 412 24.59 10.88 -2.65
C ALA A 412 25.44 11.78 -3.55
N SER A 413 26.76 11.68 -3.43
CA SER A 413 27.66 12.44 -4.27
C SER A 413 27.53 12.06 -5.75
N PRO A 414 27.87 12.95 -6.70
CA PRO A 414 27.91 12.60 -8.11
C PRO A 414 28.79 11.38 -8.40
N ARG A 415 29.88 11.20 -7.62
CA ARG A 415 30.77 10.05 -7.72
C ARG A 415 30.09 8.76 -7.29
N ALA A 416 29.38 8.77 -6.16
CA ALA A 416 28.60 7.63 -5.67
C ALA A 416 27.52 7.22 -6.69
N ILE A 417 26.79 8.19 -7.22
CA ILE A 417 25.76 7.96 -8.24
C ILE A 417 26.37 7.35 -9.51
N ALA A 418 27.51 7.83 -9.96
CA ALA A 418 28.18 7.29 -11.13
C ALA A 418 28.61 5.83 -10.95
N MET A 419 29.16 5.48 -9.78
CA MET A 419 29.55 4.10 -9.44
C MET A 419 28.34 3.17 -9.43
N LEU A 420 27.24 3.58 -8.79
CA LEU A 420 26.00 2.78 -8.70
C LEU A 420 25.33 2.60 -10.08
N LYS A 421 25.31 3.63 -10.94
CA LYS A 421 24.79 3.53 -12.31
C LYS A 421 25.60 2.59 -13.19
N ALA A 422 26.90 2.47 -12.97
CA ALA A 422 27.75 1.54 -13.72
C ALA A 422 27.48 0.06 -13.37
N THR A 423 26.71 -0.22 -12.31
CA THR A 423 26.40 -1.57 -11.84
C THR A 423 25.01 -1.99 -12.33
N PRO A 424 24.89 -2.97 -13.25
CA PRO A 424 23.62 -3.31 -13.89
C PRO A 424 22.55 -3.84 -12.93
N SER A 425 22.96 -4.43 -11.81
CA SER A 425 22.04 -4.97 -10.79
C SER A 425 21.43 -3.92 -9.87
N VAL A 426 21.87 -2.64 -9.93
CA VAL A 426 21.44 -1.58 -9.02
C VAL A 426 20.23 -0.83 -9.58
N GLU A 427 19.15 -0.80 -8.81
CA GLU A 427 17.96 -0.02 -9.10
C GLU A 427 17.97 1.29 -8.29
N LEU A 428 18.12 2.42 -8.98
CA LEU A 428 18.08 3.75 -8.39
C LEU A 428 16.69 4.40 -8.54
N PRO A 429 16.36 5.43 -7.72
CA PRO A 429 15.13 6.20 -7.89
C PRO A 429 15.08 6.87 -9.27
N PRO A 430 13.88 7.00 -9.90
CA PRO A 430 13.73 7.53 -11.27
C PRO A 430 14.38 8.91 -11.50
N ARG A 431 14.44 9.76 -10.47
CA ARG A 431 15.09 11.08 -10.53
C ARG A 431 16.61 11.01 -10.67
N LEU A 432 17.23 9.89 -10.29
CA LEU A 432 18.66 9.64 -10.45
C LEU A 432 18.97 8.74 -11.64
N ALA A 433 17.98 8.10 -12.25
CA ALA A 433 18.11 7.34 -13.50
C ALA A 433 18.26 8.30 -14.68
N THR A 434 18.95 7.87 -15.76
CA THR A 434 19.05 8.67 -16.99
C THR A 434 17.81 8.47 -17.87
N PRO A 435 17.44 9.44 -18.74
CA PRO A 435 16.28 9.31 -19.63
C PRO A 435 16.28 8.08 -20.55
N SER A 436 17.44 7.48 -20.80
CA SER A 436 17.60 6.26 -21.63
C SER A 436 17.12 4.98 -20.92
N ASP A 437 16.96 4.98 -19.60
CA ASP A 437 16.53 3.80 -18.83
C ASP A 437 15.00 3.73 -18.64
N CYS A 438 14.26 4.72 -19.15
CA CYS A 438 12.80 4.81 -19.03
C CYS A 438 12.03 4.00 -20.09
N GLY A 439 12.60 2.93 -20.61
CA GLY A 439 12.02 2.07 -21.65
C GLY A 439 11.02 1.01 -21.18
N VAL A 440 10.20 1.28 -20.16
CA VAL A 440 9.02 0.45 -19.85
C VAL A 440 7.83 1.37 -19.60
N SER A 441 6.89 1.35 -20.53
CA SER A 441 5.62 2.04 -20.47
C SER A 441 4.90 1.80 -19.15
N ALA A 442 4.68 2.86 -18.39
CA ALA A 442 3.76 2.84 -17.26
C ALA A 442 2.33 2.63 -17.79
N GLY A 443 1.75 1.49 -17.49
CA GLY A 443 0.31 1.29 -17.60
C GLY A 443 -0.41 2.18 -16.58
N PRO A 444 -1.64 2.62 -16.86
CA PRO A 444 -2.36 3.56 -16.02
C PRO A 444 -2.83 2.91 -14.70
N GLY A 445 -2.55 3.57 -13.59
CA GLY A 445 -3.34 3.50 -12.37
C GLY A 445 -2.97 2.45 -11.34
N SER A 446 -2.14 2.85 -10.38
CA SER A 446 -2.23 2.32 -9.03
C SER A 446 -2.42 3.49 -8.06
N PRO A 447 -3.49 3.51 -7.24
CA PRO A 447 -3.74 4.57 -6.29
C PRO A 447 -2.76 4.52 -5.13
N HIS A 448 -2.43 5.69 -4.59
CA HIS A 448 -1.61 5.85 -3.40
C HIS A 448 -2.27 5.20 -2.17
N PRO A 449 -1.48 4.60 -1.26
CA PRO A 449 -1.99 4.06 -0.01
C PRO A 449 -2.49 5.20 0.89
N ALA A 450 -3.62 4.97 1.55
CA ALA A 450 -4.10 5.80 2.63
C ALA A 450 -3.05 5.88 3.76
N PRO A 451 -2.94 7.01 4.50
CA PRO A 451 -1.99 7.15 5.57
C PRO A 451 -2.24 6.08 6.64
N GLY A 452 -1.31 5.16 6.80
CA GLY A 452 -1.38 4.05 7.76
C GLY A 452 -1.31 2.64 7.16
N THR A 453 -1.39 2.48 5.83
CA THR A 453 -1.10 1.21 5.17
C THR A 453 0.34 1.27 4.65
N GLY A 454 1.22 0.50 5.30
CA GLY A 454 2.64 0.55 5.07
C GLY A 454 3.04 0.36 3.60
N LEU A 455 4.16 0.94 3.25
CA LEU A 455 4.93 0.84 1.99
C LEU A 455 5.16 -0.63 1.50
N HIS A 456 4.69 -1.62 2.26
CA HIS A 456 5.04 -3.03 2.16
C HIS A 456 4.40 -3.77 0.97
N GLY A 457 3.17 -3.47 0.59
CA GLY A 457 2.53 -4.13 -0.56
C GLY A 457 3.25 -3.88 -1.89
N ASP A 458 3.84 -2.70 -2.03
CA ASP A 458 4.56 -2.29 -3.22
C ASP A 458 5.97 -2.89 -3.29
N ALA A 459 6.66 -3.04 -2.14
CA ALA A 459 7.97 -3.70 -2.08
C ALA A 459 7.84 -5.19 -2.42
N LEU A 460 6.85 -5.88 -1.83
CA LEU A 460 6.56 -7.29 -2.12
C LEU A 460 6.22 -7.51 -3.60
N THR A 461 5.34 -6.71 -4.16
CA THR A 461 4.94 -6.82 -5.58
C THR A 461 6.14 -6.60 -6.52
N ARG A 462 7.07 -5.72 -6.15
CA ARG A 462 8.27 -5.42 -6.96
C ARG A 462 9.31 -6.53 -6.89
N VAL A 463 9.57 -7.06 -5.69
CA VAL A 463 10.46 -8.22 -5.51
C VAL A 463 9.90 -9.44 -6.23
N LEU A 464 8.59 -9.69 -6.14
CA LEU A 464 7.94 -10.79 -6.87
C LEU A 464 8.04 -10.59 -8.41
N ARG A 465 7.97 -9.36 -8.92
CA ARG A 465 8.22 -9.08 -10.35
C ARG A 465 9.68 -9.30 -10.76
N ALA A 466 10.63 -8.92 -9.92
CA ALA A 466 12.05 -9.17 -10.18
C ALA A 466 12.36 -10.68 -10.23
N ILE A 467 11.77 -11.45 -9.33
CA ILE A 467 11.89 -12.90 -9.26
C ILE A 467 11.20 -13.58 -10.46
N ALA A 468 10.00 -13.11 -10.87
CA ALA A 468 9.31 -13.63 -12.04
C ALA A 468 10.13 -13.42 -13.33
N LYS A 469 10.80 -12.25 -13.46
CA LYS A 469 11.70 -11.95 -14.57
C LYS A 469 12.93 -12.86 -14.61
N GLN A 470 13.40 -13.30 -13.44
CA GLN A 470 14.48 -14.28 -13.32
C GLN A 470 14.02 -15.70 -13.72
N GLY A 471 12.79 -16.08 -13.35
CA GLY A 471 12.18 -17.35 -13.77
C GLY A 471 12.03 -17.46 -15.29
N GLU A 472 11.64 -16.38 -15.96
CA GLU A 472 11.59 -16.32 -17.43
C GLU A 472 12.97 -16.44 -18.09
N LEU A 473 14.01 -15.86 -17.50
CA LEU A 473 15.40 -15.99 -18.00
C LEU A 473 15.94 -17.42 -17.82
N VAL A 474 15.61 -18.07 -16.72
CA VAL A 474 16.01 -19.48 -16.47
C VAL A 474 15.27 -20.42 -17.43
N LEU A 475 13.99 -20.18 -17.69
CA LEU A 475 13.21 -20.97 -18.66
C LEU A 475 13.70 -20.77 -20.10
N ARG A 476 14.07 -19.54 -20.49
CA ARG A 476 14.68 -19.31 -21.81
C ARG A 476 16.04 -19.99 -21.94
N GLY A 477 16.89 -19.89 -20.93
CA GLY A 477 18.20 -20.55 -20.92
C GLY A 477 18.13 -22.08 -20.85
N ALA A 478 17.01 -22.68 -20.41
CA ALA A 478 16.77 -24.13 -20.44
C ALA A 478 16.29 -24.59 -21.83
N VAL A 479 15.44 -23.80 -22.49
CA VAL A 479 14.94 -24.07 -23.85
C VAL A 479 16.07 -24.00 -24.90
N ASP A 480 17.01 -23.04 -24.73
CA ASP A 480 18.15 -22.89 -25.63
C ASP A 480 19.24 -23.98 -25.47
N ARG A 481 19.17 -24.77 -24.39
CA ARG A 481 20.12 -25.90 -24.17
C ARG A 481 19.59 -27.26 -24.61
N GLU A 482 18.31 -27.40 -24.90
CA GLU A 482 17.72 -28.65 -25.44
C GLU A 482 17.67 -28.68 -26.98
N GLY A 483 18.12 -27.61 -27.63
CA GLY A 483 18.15 -27.49 -29.10
C GLY A 483 19.43 -27.97 -29.81
N ASP A 484 20.50 -28.30 -29.07
CA ASP A 484 21.76 -28.81 -29.64
C ASP A 484 22.11 -30.19 -29.07
N SER A 485 21.56 -31.22 -29.65
CA SER A 485 22.14 -32.54 -29.65
C SER A 485 21.75 -33.29 -30.92
N PRO A 486 22.73 -33.98 -31.57
CA PRO A 486 22.66 -34.42 -32.97
C PRO A 486 21.70 -35.60 -33.20
#